data_6823f3072a7c881e8f79c2502ccae4f2
#
_entry.id   6823f3072a7c881e8f79c2502ccae4f2
#
_cell.length_a   1.000
_cell.length_b   1.000
_cell.length_c   1.000
_cell.angle_alpha   90.00
_cell.angle_beta   90.00
_cell.angle_gamma   90.00
#
_symmetry.space_group_name_H-M   'P 1'
#
loop_
_entity.id
_entity.type
_entity.pdbx_description
1 polymer ?
#
loop_
_entity_poly.entity_id
_entity_poly.type
_entity_poly.pdbx_seq_one_letter_code
_entity_poly.pdbx_strand_id
1 'polypeptide(L)'
;LACVLAPTMLLNAGCWAQCDAMFAALTLWGLYLLMDDHPVWGSILWGMAAATKLQSVFIFPLLLAFFMQRKISIRHILALLAAFIAFQAAFLLDGQGLAAVFGRYAMQIDEAAYGDVGLADHAAGVYGLMTTASVREFSGMGMYLGVACSLMVVFAMLHAHSEPDGDTMLLGALL
;
A
#
# COMPACT_ATOMS: atom_id res chain seq x y z
N LEU A 1 19.07 -12.02 0.86
CA LEU A 1 20.18 -11.44 0.09
C LEU A 1 19.85 -11.34 -1.40
N ALA A 2 19.30 -12.39 -2.02
CA ALA A 2 18.92 -12.39 -3.44
C ALA A 2 17.94 -11.25 -3.80
N CYS A 3 16.93 -10.97 -2.97
CA CYS A 3 15.99 -9.88 -3.21
C CYS A 3 16.66 -8.49 -3.16
N VAL A 4 17.62 -8.30 -2.26
CA VAL A 4 18.35 -7.01 -2.11
C VAL A 4 19.29 -6.77 -3.30
N LEU A 5 19.84 -7.84 -3.85
CA LEU A 5 20.76 -7.79 -4.98
C LEU A 5 20.08 -7.96 -6.36
N ALA A 6 18.74 -8.06 -6.37
CA ALA A 6 18.00 -8.14 -7.64
C ALA A 6 18.25 -6.87 -8.46
N PRO A 7 18.64 -7.01 -9.75
CA PRO A 7 18.94 -5.86 -10.59
C PRO A 7 17.80 -4.83 -10.67
N THR A 8 16.56 -5.29 -10.65
CA THR A 8 15.37 -4.45 -10.64
C THR A 8 15.30 -3.56 -9.39
N MET A 9 15.63 -4.11 -8.23
CA MET A 9 15.64 -3.36 -6.97
C MET A 9 16.77 -2.30 -6.96
N LEU A 10 17.96 -2.68 -7.40
CA LEU A 10 19.11 -1.78 -7.48
C LEU A 10 18.88 -0.64 -8.48
N LEU A 11 18.33 -0.94 -9.64
CA LEU A 11 18.02 0.06 -10.67
C LEU A 11 16.90 0.99 -10.23
N ASN A 12 15.84 0.46 -9.62
CA ASN A 12 14.71 1.27 -9.17
C ASN A 12 15.12 2.23 -8.04
N ALA A 13 15.86 1.74 -7.04
CA ALA A 13 16.30 2.55 -5.92
C ALA A 13 17.49 3.46 -6.27
N GLY A 14 18.48 2.95 -7.00
CA GLY A 14 19.73 3.67 -7.27
C GLY A 14 19.66 4.61 -8.47
N CYS A 15 19.07 4.18 -9.58
CA CYS A 15 19.03 4.99 -10.79
C CYS A 15 17.76 5.83 -10.93
N TRP A 16 16.64 5.32 -10.45
CA TRP A 16 15.34 6.02 -10.55
C TRP A 16 14.96 6.76 -9.28
N ALA A 17 15.73 6.57 -8.20
CA ALA A 17 15.53 7.20 -6.90
C ALA A 17 14.08 7.03 -6.35
N GLN A 18 13.43 5.92 -6.67
CA GLN A 18 12.08 5.64 -6.19
C GLN A 18 12.12 5.01 -4.80
N CYS A 19 11.16 5.39 -3.95
CA CYS A 19 11.03 4.87 -2.59
C CYS A 19 10.32 3.50 -2.49
N ASP A 20 10.13 2.80 -3.63
CA ASP A 20 9.38 1.53 -3.68
C ASP A 20 10.02 0.44 -2.82
N ALA A 21 11.34 0.36 -2.81
CA ALA A 21 12.06 -0.60 -1.97
C ALA A 21 11.83 -0.32 -0.47
N MET A 22 11.80 0.95 -0.06
CA MET A 22 11.55 1.34 1.32
C MET A 22 10.10 1.04 1.71
N PHE A 23 9.15 1.41 0.87
CA PHE A 23 7.73 1.08 1.05
C PHE A 23 7.51 -0.43 1.19
N ALA A 24 8.05 -1.22 0.26
CA ALA A 24 7.91 -2.67 0.27
C ALA A 24 8.54 -3.30 1.53
N ALA A 25 9.73 -2.84 1.94
CA ALA A 25 10.40 -3.32 3.14
C ALA A 25 9.59 -3.04 4.41
N LEU A 26 9.08 -1.81 4.56
CA LEU A 26 8.25 -1.42 5.70
C LEU A 26 6.95 -2.23 5.75
N THR A 27 6.33 -2.45 4.59
CA THR A 27 5.10 -3.23 4.46
C THR A 27 5.31 -4.69 4.85
N LEU A 28 6.30 -5.34 4.27
CA LEU A 28 6.59 -6.76 4.53
C LEU A 28 7.07 -7.00 5.96
N TRP A 29 7.92 -6.13 6.49
CA TRP A 29 8.37 -6.24 7.87
C TRP A 29 7.22 -5.97 8.84
N GLY A 30 6.36 -5.01 8.56
CA GLY A 30 5.16 -4.76 9.35
C GLY A 30 4.23 -5.97 9.37
N LEU A 31 4.03 -6.63 8.22
CA LEU A 31 3.27 -7.88 8.12
C LEU A 31 3.91 -9.00 8.96
N TYR A 32 5.22 -9.19 8.82
CA TYR A 32 5.95 -10.17 9.61
C TYR A 32 5.74 -9.98 11.13
N LEU A 33 5.85 -8.74 11.61
CA LEU A 33 5.65 -8.44 13.03
C LEU A 33 4.19 -8.65 13.50
N LEU A 34 3.21 -8.43 12.62
CA LEU A 34 1.82 -8.74 12.91
C LEU A 34 1.59 -10.26 13.03
N MET A 35 2.31 -11.06 12.22
CA MET A 35 2.26 -12.51 12.27
C MET A 35 3.02 -13.08 13.48
N ASP A 36 4.06 -12.38 13.91
CA ASP A 36 4.92 -12.73 15.06
C ASP A 36 4.41 -12.17 16.40
N ASP A 37 3.10 -11.89 16.50
CA ASP A 37 2.42 -11.38 17.69
C ASP A 37 2.98 -10.05 18.25
N HIS A 38 3.55 -9.22 17.38
CA HIS A 38 4.02 -7.87 17.71
C HIS A 38 3.18 -6.78 17.03
N PRO A 39 1.85 -6.70 17.29
CA PRO A 39 0.94 -5.87 16.49
C PRO A 39 1.19 -4.37 16.60
N VAL A 40 1.75 -3.88 17.70
CA VAL A 40 2.10 -2.46 17.87
C VAL A 40 3.19 -2.07 16.87
N TRP A 41 4.27 -2.83 16.81
CA TRP A 41 5.39 -2.53 15.92
C TRP A 41 5.01 -2.73 14.46
N GLY A 42 4.24 -3.78 14.15
CA GLY A 42 3.70 -3.99 12.80
C GLY A 42 2.84 -2.82 12.33
N SER A 43 1.96 -2.31 13.20
CA SER A 43 1.12 -1.13 12.89
C SER A 43 1.94 0.14 12.72
N ILE A 44 2.99 0.35 13.51
CA ILE A 44 3.91 1.48 13.36
C ILE A 44 4.59 1.43 11.98
N LEU A 45 5.13 0.28 11.58
CA LEU A 45 5.79 0.13 10.29
C LEU A 45 4.80 0.35 9.12
N TRP A 46 3.56 -0.09 9.26
CA TRP A 46 2.53 0.18 8.26
C TRP A 46 2.14 1.66 8.19
N GLY A 47 2.14 2.38 9.33
CA GLY A 47 1.97 3.82 9.36
C GLY A 47 3.11 4.56 8.63
N MET A 48 4.34 4.11 8.82
CA MET A 48 5.51 4.65 8.11
C MET A 48 5.43 4.33 6.60
N ALA A 49 5.03 3.11 6.22
CA ALA A 49 4.81 2.75 4.81
C ALA A 49 3.75 3.65 4.16
N ALA A 50 2.64 3.90 4.86
CA ALA A 50 1.58 4.80 4.40
C ALA A 50 2.08 6.25 4.19
N ALA A 51 3.01 6.69 5.00
CA ALA A 51 3.60 8.01 4.88
C ALA A 51 4.59 8.11 3.70
N THR A 52 5.18 7.00 3.26
CA THR A 52 6.12 7.00 2.13
C THR A 52 5.43 6.98 0.78
N LYS A 53 4.33 6.27 0.64
CA LYS A 53 3.67 6.09 -0.65
C LYS A 53 2.17 5.85 -0.51
N LEU A 54 1.36 6.51 -1.36
CA LEU A 54 -0.09 6.38 -1.36
C LEU A 54 -0.57 4.93 -1.64
N GLN A 55 0.20 4.17 -2.43
CA GLN A 55 -0.11 2.77 -2.72
C GLN A 55 -0.24 1.89 -1.47
N SER A 56 0.26 2.32 -0.33
CA SER A 56 0.04 1.64 0.95
C SER A 56 -1.44 1.46 1.31
N VAL A 57 -2.34 2.23 0.69
CA VAL A 57 -3.80 2.06 0.87
C VAL A 57 -4.27 0.65 0.51
N PHE A 58 -3.57 -0.04 -0.40
CA PHE A 58 -3.88 -1.43 -0.76
C PHE A 58 -3.66 -2.43 0.39
N ILE A 59 -2.97 -2.04 1.46
CA ILE A 59 -2.83 -2.85 2.69
C ILE A 59 -4.11 -2.78 3.56
N PHE A 60 -4.94 -1.78 3.41
CA PHE A 60 -6.10 -1.57 4.28
C PHE A 60 -7.10 -2.73 4.31
N PRO A 61 -7.39 -3.45 3.21
CA PRO A 61 -8.20 -4.66 3.28
C PRO A 61 -7.62 -5.71 4.23
N LEU A 62 -6.30 -5.90 4.21
CA LEU A 62 -5.63 -6.83 5.12
C LEU A 62 -5.68 -6.33 6.58
N LEU A 63 -5.49 -5.03 6.80
CA LEU A 63 -5.68 -4.41 8.11
C LEU A 63 -7.09 -4.64 8.65
N LEU A 64 -8.10 -4.50 7.79
CA LEU A 64 -9.50 -4.77 8.14
C LEU A 64 -9.71 -6.23 8.52
N ALA A 65 -9.14 -7.18 7.76
CA ALA A 65 -9.21 -8.60 8.09
C ALA A 65 -8.60 -8.91 9.46
N PHE A 66 -7.42 -8.39 9.77
CA PHE A 66 -6.79 -8.53 11.08
C PHE A 66 -7.64 -7.92 12.20
N PHE A 67 -8.25 -6.77 11.94
CA PHE A 67 -9.13 -6.13 12.91
C PHE A 67 -10.38 -6.98 13.19
N MET A 68 -11.02 -7.51 12.15
CA MET A 68 -12.18 -8.39 12.29
C MET A 68 -11.83 -9.72 12.97
N GLN A 69 -10.64 -10.25 12.75
CA GLN A 69 -10.11 -11.43 13.45
C GLN A 69 -9.64 -11.13 14.89
N ARG A 70 -9.77 -9.88 15.35
CA ARG A 70 -9.31 -9.42 16.67
C ARG A 70 -7.80 -9.57 16.93
N LYS A 71 -7.00 -9.76 15.88
CA LYS A 71 -5.53 -9.77 15.97
C LYS A 71 -4.98 -8.38 16.23
N ILE A 72 -5.66 -7.35 15.72
CA ILE A 72 -5.37 -5.95 16.01
C ILE A 72 -6.60 -5.28 16.65
N SER A 73 -6.37 -4.21 17.39
CA SER A 73 -7.39 -3.41 18.06
C SER A 73 -7.27 -1.93 17.67
N ILE A 74 -8.23 -1.14 18.09
CA ILE A 74 -8.22 0.31 17.84
C ILE A 74 -6.92 0.99 18.31
N ARG A 75 -6.27 0.50 19.35
CA ARG A 75 -4.96 1.02 19.82
C ARG A 75 -3.86 0.87 18.77
N HIS A 76 -3.87 -0.23 18.04
CA HIS A 76 -2.91 -0.49 16.96
C HIS A 76 -3.18 0.40 15.75
N ILE A 77 -4.45 0.67 15.44
CA ILE A 77 -4.83 1.64 14.41
C ILE A 77 -4.38 3.06 14.81
N LEU A 78 -4.55 3.42 16.08
CA LEU A 78 -4.05 4.71 16.58
C LEU A 78 -2.51 4.80 16.52
N ALA A 79 -1.80 3.70 16.79
CA ALA A 79 -0.35 3.64 16.65
C ALA A 79 0.08 3.82 15.18
N LEU A 80 -0.64 3.21 14.23
CA LEU A 80 -0.44 3.40 12.80
C LEU A 80 -0.62 4.88 12.41
N LEU A 81 -1.71 5.50 12.83
CA LEU A 81 -1.98 6.91 12.54
C LEU A 81 -0.94 7.84 13.18
N ALA A 82 -0.54 7.56 14.41
CA ALA A 82 0.50 8.32 15.09
C ALA A 82 1.84 8.22 14.37
N ALA A 83 2.23 7.03 13.92
CA ALA A 83 3.44 6.81 13.15
C ALA A 83 3.40 7.53 11.79
N PHE A 84 2.25 7.48 11.09
CA PHE A 84 2.02 8.22 9.85
C PHE A 84 2.25 9.72 10.06
N ILE A 85 1.61 10.30 11.08
CA ILE A 85 1.73 11.75 11.39
C ILE A 85 3.16 12.09 11.81
N ALA A 86 3.79 11.27 12.65
CA ALA A 86 5.16 11.50 13.11
C ALA A 86 6.16 11.47 11.94
N PHE A 87 5.96 10.58 10.97
CA PHE A 87 6.80 10.50 9.79
C PHE A 87 6.64 11.74 8.88
N GLN A 88 5.43 12.31 8.82
CA GLN A 88 5.17 13.55 8.11
C GLN A 88 5.68 14.79 8.85
N ALA A 89 5.98 14.68 10.14
CA ALA A 89 6.45 15.81 10.94
C ALA A 89 7.78 16.40 10.40
N ALA A 90 8.62 15.58 9.75
CA ALA A 90 9.83 16.05 9.10
C ALA A 90 9.56 17.16 8.06
N PHE A 91 8.50 17.04 7.29
CA PHE A 91 8.09 18.05 6.31
C PHE A 91 7.52 19.31 6.96
N LEU A 92 6.90 19.17 8.13
CA LEU A 92 6.41 20.30 8.90
C LEU A 92 7.57 21.11 9.51
N LEU A 93 8.65 20.42 9.92
CA LEU A 93 9.87 21.06 10.42
C LEU A 93 10.61 21.84 9.32
N ASP A 94 10.45 21.43 8.06
CA ASP A 94 10.99 22.14 6.88
C ASP A 94 10.10 23.35 6.47
N GLY A 95 9.18 23.75 7.30
CA GLY A 95 8.30 24.92 7.09
C GLY A 95 7.13 24.69 6.14
N GLN A 96 6.88 23.47 5.73
CA GLN A 96 5.72 23.14 4.90
C GLN A 96 4.45 23.04 5.76
N GLY A 97 3.41 23.76 5.39
CA GLY A 97 2.13 23.68 6.07
C GLY A 97 1.45 22.32 5.91
N LEU A 98 0.61 21.94 6.87
CA LEU A 98 -0.20 20.69 6.81
C LEU A 98 -0.96 20.56 5.48
N ALA A 99 -1.51 21.66 4.97
CA ALA A 99 -2.23 21.68 3.70
C ALA A 99 -1.34 21.29 2.52
N ALA A 100 -0.06 21.64 2.52
CA ALA A 100 0.88 21.25 1.48
C ALA A 100 1.24 19.77 1.55
N VAL A 101 1.39 19.22 2.75
CA VAL A 101 1.67 17.80 2.98
C VAL A 101 0.52 16.93 2.48
N PHE A 102 -0.71 17.23 2.92
CA PHE A 102 -1.89 16.46 2.50
C PHE A 102 -2.31 16.76 1.06
N GLY A 103 -2.06 17.96 0.56
CA GLY A 103 -2.31 18.36 -0.83
C GLY A 103 -1.55 17.49 -1.83
N ARG A 104 -0.35 17.00 -1.48
CA ARG A 104 0.40 16.07 -2.35
C ARG A 104 -0.33 14.75 -2.58
N TYR A 105 -0.96 14.21 -1.54
CA TYR A 105 -1.77 12.98 -1.69
C TYR A 105 -3.01 13.25 -2.54
N ALA A 106 -3.67 14.40 -2.36
CA ALA A 106 -4.80 14.79 -3.20
C ALA A 106 -4.38 14.95 -4.67
N MET A 107 -3.24 15.59 -4.94
CA MET A 107 -2.69 15.72 -6.29
C MET A 107 -2.37 14.37 -6.93
N GLN A 108 -1.78 13.43 -6.18
CA GLN A 108 -1.50 12.08 -6.68
C GLN A 108 -2.78 11.31 -7.02
N ILE A 109 -3.84 11.49 -6.23
CA ILE A 109 -5.16 10.87 -6.52
C ILE A 109 -5.76 11.49 -7.78
N ASP A 110 -5.68 12.81 -7.92
CA ASP A 110 -6.24 13.56 -9.05
C ASP A 110 -5.49 13.22 -10.34
N GLU A 111 -4.16 13.17 -10.29
CA GLU A 111 -3.30 12.77 -11.41
C GLU A 111 -3.54 11.32 -11.84
N ALA A 112 -3.72 10.39 -10.87
CA ALA A 112 -4.03 9.00 -11.16
C ALA A 112 -5.45 8.82 -11.73
N ALA A 113 -6.41 9.66 -11.33
CA ALA A 113 -7.81 9.56 -11.75
C ALA A 113 -8.10 10.30 -13.05
N TYR A 114 -7.44 11.45 -13.29
CA TYR A 114 -7.82 12.41 -14.36
C TYR A 114 -6.63 12.89 -15.20
N GLY A 115 -5.41 12.40 -14.91
CA GLY A 115 -4.23 12.79 -15.69
C GLY A 115 -4.38 12.48 -17.18
N ASP A 116 -3.80 13.33 -18.03
CA ASP A 116 -3.78 13.14 -19.50
C ASP A 116 -2.91 11.97 -19.95
N VAL A 117 -2.37 11.24 -18.99
CA VAL A 117 -1.50 10.08 -19.20
C VAL A 117 -2.37 8.89 -19.58
N GLY A 118 -2.04 8.20 -20.65
CA GLY A 118 -2.78 7.02 -21.11
C GLY A 118 -2.84 5.93 -20.03
N LEU A 119 -3.93 5.16 -19.99
CA LEU A 119 -4.16 4.06 -19.01
C LEU A 119 -3.00 3.08 -18.87
N ALA A 120 -2.14 2.99 -19.86
CA ALA A 120 -1.00 2.07 -19.92
C ALA A 120 0.36 2.79 -19.92
N ASP A 121 0.39 4.09 -19.63
CA ASP A 121 1.62 4.86 -19.73
C ASP A 121 2.66 4.32 -18.74
N HIS A 122 3.73 3.75 -19.30
CA HIS A 122 4.85 3.15 -18.59
C HIS A 122 4.52 2.00 -17.61
N ALA A 123 3.26 1.51 -17.57
CA ALA A 123 2.86 0.42 -16.70
C ALA A 123 2.56 -0.86 -17.50
N ALA A 124 3.24 -1.94 -17.16
CA ALA A 124 2.90 -3.28 -17.63
C ALA A 124 1.65 -3.77 -16.89
N GLY A 125 0.47 -3.45 -17.39
CA GLY A 125 -0.81 -3.81 -16.79
C GLY A 125 -1.82 -4.33 -17.81
N VAL A 126 -2.98 -4.76 -17.34
CA VAL A 126 -4.10 -5.23 -18.18
C VAL A 126 -4.48 -4.21 -19.26
N TYR A 127 -4.35 -2.93 -18.95
CA TYR A 127 -4.60 -1.83 -19.88
C TYR A 127 -3.62 -1.76 -21.04
N GLY A 128 -2.39 -2.27 -20.89
CA GLY A 128 -1.42 -2.38 -21.99
C GLY A 128 -1.87 -3.30 -23.13
N LEU A 129 -2.87 -4.16 -22.88
CA LEU A 129 -3.49 -5.01 -23.88
C LEU A 129 -4.63 -4.30 -24.64
N MET A 130 -5.03 -3.10 -24.20
CA MET A 130 -6.16 -2.34 -24.75
C MET A 130 -5.62 -1.18 -25.60
N THR A 131 -5.53 -1.37 -26.91
CA THR A 131 -4.92 -0.40 -27.83
C THR A 131 -5.82 0.78 -28.21
N THR A 132 -7.12 0.74 -27.89
CA THR A 132 -8.11 1.72 -28.39
C THR A 132 -9.08 2.25 -27.33
N ALA A 133 -8.91 1.88 -26.07
CA ALA A 133 -9.82 2.33 -25.02
C ALA A 133 -9.56 3.79 -24.64
N SER A 134 -10.60 4.61 -24.58
CA SER A 134 -10.48 5.94 -24.03
C SER A 134 -10.18 5.87 -22.53
N VAL A 135 -9.20 6.61 -22.07
CA VAL A 135 -8.76 6.64 -20.67
C VAL A 135 -9.95 6.91 -19.73
N ARG A 136 -10.88 7.79 -20.13
CA ARG A 136 -12.03 8.17 -19.30
C ARG A 136 -13.05 7.06 -19.07
N GLU A 137 -13.29 6.21 -20.05
CA GLU A 137 -14.33 5.17 -19.94
C GLU A 137 -13.87 3.98 -19.10
N PHE A 138 -12.58 3.70 -19.09
CA PHE A 138 -12.02 2.50 -18.46
C PHE A 138 -11.15 2.79 -17.22
N SER A 139 -10.85 4.04 -16.90
CA SER A 139 -10.01 4.39 -15.75
C SER A 139 -10.55 3.84 -14.42
N GLY A 140 -11.86 3.85 -14.23
CA GLY A 140 -12.50 3.31 -13.03
C GLY A 140 -12.48 1.78 -12.93
N MET A 141 -12.35 1.07 -14.05
CA MET A 141 -12.49 -0.39 -14.08
C MET A 141 -11.40 -1.10 -13.27
N GLY A 142 -10.15 -0.64 -13.37
CA GLY A 142 -9.03 -1.17 -12.57
C GLY A 142 -9.21 -0.92 -11.08
N MET A 143 -9.72 0.23 -10.70
CA MET A 143 -10.01 0.56 -9.31
C MET A 143 -11.12 -0.35 -8.76
N TYR A 144 -12.22 -0.53 -9.50
CA TYR A 144 -13.32 -1.44 -9.08
C TYR A 144 -12.85 -2.89 -9.00
N LEU A 145 -12.03 -3.33 -9.95
CA LEU A 145 -11.47 -4.68 -9.93
C LEU A 145 -10.53 -4.87 -8.72
N GLY A 146 -9.67 -3.89 -8.44
CA GLY A 146 -8.78 -3.91 -7.28
C GLY A 146 -9.54 -3.96 -5.96
N VAL A 147 -10.60 -3.16 -5.82
CA VAL A 147 -11.48 -3.19 -4.64
C VAL A 147 -12.19 -4.54 -4.54
N ALA A 148 -12.73 -5.07 -5.63
CA ALA A 148 -13.41 -6.37 -5.63
C ALA A 148 -12.45 -7.52 -5.24
N CYS A 149 -11.24 -7.56 -5.79
CA CYS A 149 -10.21 -8.53 -5.42
C CYS A 149 -9.83 -8.40 -3.94
N SER A 150 -9.64 -7.18 -3.45
CA SER A 150 -9.34 -6.92 -2.04
C SER A 150 -10.45 -7.42 -1.10
N LEU A 151 -11.70 -7.16 -1.45
CA LEU A 151 -12.85 -7.65 -0.68
C LEU A 151 -12.96 -9.18 -0.72
N MET A 152 -12.67 -9.82 -1.86
CA MET A 152 -12.62 -11.29 -1.95
C MET A 152 -11.54 -11.88 -1.04
N VAL A 153 -10.36 -11.28 -0.98
CA VAL A 153 -9.29 -11.71 -0.06
C VAL A 153 -9.74 -11.60 1.40
N VAL A 154 -10.31 -10.44 1.78
CA VAL A 154 -10.85 -10.26 3.15
C VAL A 154 -11.92 -11.31 3.45
N PHE A 155 -12.85 -11.54 2.53
CA PHE A 155 -13.90 -12.54 2.70
C PHE A 155 -13.33 -13.95 2.86
N ALA A 156 -12.38 -14.33 2.00
CA ALA A 156 -11.71 -15.63 2.09
C ALA A 156 -10.99 -15.80 3.44
N MET A 157 -10.27 -14.79 3.91
CA MET A 157 -9.59 -14.82 5.20
C MET A 157 -10.54 -14.93 6.38
N LEU A 158 -11.73 -14.31 6.31
CA LEU A 158 -12.74 -14.38 7.37
C LEU A 158 -13.47 -15.72 7.40
N HIS A 159 -13.59 -16.39 6.25
CA HIS A 159 -14.27 -17.69 6.13
C HIS A 159 -13.33 -18.88 6.23
N ALA A 160 -12.01 -18.66 6.26
CA ALA A 160 -11.08 -19.74 6.53
C ALA A 160 -11.32 -20.30 7.94
N HIS A 161 -11.62 -21.61 8.01
CA HIS A 161 -11.89 -22.30 9.28
C HIS A 161 -10.63 -22.53 10.13
N SER A 162 -9.47 -22.30 9.57
CA SER A 162 -8.17 -22.35 10.24
C SER A 162 -7.57 -20.96 10.30
N GLU A 163 -6.71 -20.71 11.29
CA GLU A 163 -5.89 -19.50 11.24
C GLU A 163 -5.16 -19.42 9.90
N PRO A 164 -5.21 -18.27 9.21
CA PRO A 164 -4.55 -18.14 7.92
C PRO A 164 -3.06 -18.40 8.14
N ASP A 165 -2.51 -19.35 7.40
CA ASP A 165 -1.09 -19.59 7.39
C ASP A 165 -0.32 -18.41 6.78
N GLY A 166 1.00 -18.40 6.98
CA GLY A 166 1.84 -17.32 6.50
C GLY A 166 1.72 -17.08 4.99
N ASP A 167 1.49 -18.14 4.22
CA ASP A 167 1.40 -18.06 2.77
C ASP A 167 0.13 -17.35 2.32
N THR A 168 -1.00 -17.63 2.97
CA THR A 168 -2.28 -16.95 2.69
C THR A 168 -2.22 -15.46 3.01
N MET A 169 -1.54 -15.10 4.11
CA MET A 169 -1.33 -13.69 4.49
C MET A 169 -0.42 -12.96 3.51
N LEU A 170 0.65 -13.62 3.06
CA LEU A 170 1.60 -13.05 2.10
C LEU A 170 0.93 -12.80 0.74
N LEU A 171 0.11 -13.74 0.27
CA LEU A 171 -0.69 -13.59 -0.93
C LEU A 171 -1.66 -12.41 -0.84
N GLY A 172 -2.33 -12.25 0.30
CA GLY A 172 -3.22 -11.12 0.55
C GLY A 172 -2.53 -9.76 0.57
N ALA A 173 -1.24 -9.72 0.93
CA ALA A 173 -0.45 -8.50 0.93
C ALA A 173 0.15 -8.16 -0.46
N LEU A 174 0.24 -9.14 -1.35
CA LEU A 174 0.80 -8.99 -2.70
C LEU A 174 -0.27 -8.67 -3.77
N LEU A 175 -1.55 -8.95 -3.49
CA LEU A 175 -2.70 -8.60 -4.32
C LEU A 175 -3.18 -7.19 -4.03
#